data_29ac19c28ad25a40eb433190040695d4
#
_entry.id   29ac19c28ad25a40eb433190040695d4
#
_cell.length_a   1.000
_cell.length_b   1.000
_cell.length_c   1.000
_cell.angle_alpha   90.00
_cell.angle_beta   90.00
_cell.angle_gamma   90.00
#
_symmetry.space_group_name_H-M   'P 1'
#
loop_
_entity.id
_entity.type
_entity.pdbx_description
1 polymer ?
#
loop_
_entity_poly.entity_id
_entity_poly.type
_entity_poly.pdbx_seq_one_letter_code
_entity_poly.pdbx_strand_id
1 'polypeptide(L)'
;MPTVEESALRKQMAAGELSGLFVVAGEEKYMVGRLSKQLIKKAAGGTFPEFNNQAFTNESSLEAIGDASQALPFFAERKCVSVSDFDVESKSADELNKLYELWELCPETTVLVFWYPTLDFDGKRSSKWKKFLKQAEERGAVVLCGRRSRTELLRFLAREAEKSGCVLPRPSGERLLDYAGEDLTALKSEMDKLCAYALATGQGQPPEITREMVEDMVPKSTETTVFLLANALVAGDYEKAYGLLDVLFYQNEEPIAILGALGASYVDMYRVRAALESGHPYQDAAQYGDYKGRDFRLRNAQKNVRSISQGVLRQSLHLLLEADLALKGSRLEARIILDELIAKLLLAAQEDRV
;
A
#
# COMPACT_ATOMS: atom_id res chain seq x y z
N MET A 1 9.91 21.39 14.21
CA MET A 1 9.31 20.34 15.07
C MET A 1 9.64 18.99 14.43
N PRO A 2 9.83 17.92 15.19
CA PRO A 2 10.11 16.60 14.60
C PRO A 2 8.89 16.08 13.83
N THR A 3 9.12 15.09 12.96
CA THR A 3 8.05 14.33 12.29
C THR A 3 6.97 13.98 13.32
N VAL A 4 5.73 14.43 13.05
CA VAL A 4 4.60 14.27 13.97
C VAL A 4 3.94 12.93 13.70
N GLU A 5 3.69 12.16 14.75
CA GLU A 5 2.91 10.92 14.61
C GLU A 5 1.46 11.22 14.20
N GLU A 6 0.86 10.32 13.42
CA GLU A 6 -0.56 10.43 13.02
C GLU A 6 -1.51 10.61 14.22
N SER A 7 -1.16 10.01 15.35
CA SER A 7 -1.91 10.14 16.61
C SER A 7 -1.92 11.57 17.15
N ALA A 8 -0.80 12.27 17.03
CA ALA A 8 -0.65 13.66 17.44
C ALA A 8 -1.43 14.60 16.51
N LEU A 9 -1.36 14.41 15.18
CA LEU A 9 -2.17 15.16 14.23
C LEU A 9 -3.68 14.98 14.51
N ARG A 10 -4.13 13.77 14.83
CA ARG A 10 -5.54 13.51 15.20
C ARG A 10 -5.96 14.25 16.47
N LYS A 11 -5.08 14.37 17.46
CA LYS A 11 -5.33 15.16 18.67
C LYS A 11 -5.44 16.65 18.36
N GLN A 12 -4.53 17.20 17.54
CA GLN A 12 -4.61 18.60 17.09
C GLN A 12 -5.90 18.90 16.31
N MET A 13 -6.29 18.00 15.40
CA MET A 13 -7.56 18.11 14.68
C MET A 13 -8.77 18.06 15.63
N ALA A 14 -8.73 17.27 16.68
CA ALA A 14 -9.80 17.16 17.66
C ALA A 14 -9.89 18.41 18.55
N ALA A 15 -8.74 18.97 18.93
CA ALA A 15 -8.65 20.20 19.71
C ALA A 15 -8.98 21.47 18.91
N GLY A 16 -9.01 21.38 17.56
CA GLY A 16 -9.21 22.54 16.69
C GLY A 16 -7.95 23.45 16.58
N GLU A 17 -6.81 22.98 17.06
CA GLU A 17 -5.53 23.69 17.09
C GLU A 17 -4.77 23.47 15.78
N LEU A 18 -5.32 23.97 14.67
CA LEU A 18 -4.73 23.84 13.35
C LEU A 18 -4.24 25.22 12.88
N SER A 19 -2.93 25.36 12.69
CA SER A 19 -2.31 26.57 12.15
C SER A 19 -1.03 26.22 11.40
N GLY A 20 -0.65 27.06 10.42
CA GLY A 20 0.60 26.95 9.70
C GLY A 20 0.63 25.80 8.69
N LEU A 21 1.83 25.25 8.49
CA LEU A 21 2.13 24.27 7.46
C LEU A 21 1.97 22.81 7.94
N PHE A 22 1.33 22.00 7.10
CA PHE A 22 1.28 20.56 7.23
C PHE A 22 1.76 19.89 5.94
N VAL A 23 2.64 18.92 6.06
CA VAL A 23 3.04 18.05 4.95
C VAL A 23 2.64 16.61 5.31
N VAL A 24 1.78 16.00 4.49
CA VAL A 24 1.30 14.62 4.69
C VAL A 24 1.73 13.76 3.52
N ALA A 25 2.63 12.83 3.76
CA ALA A 25 3.24 11.99 2.74
C ALA A 25 3.45 10.55 3.25
N GLY A 26 3.89 9.65 2.39
CA GLY A 26 4.29 8.31 2.81
C GLY A 26 3.93 7.20 1.83
N GLU A 27 4.29 5.99 2.22
CA GLU A 27 4.06 4.78 1.42
C GLU A 27 2.59 4.34 1.44
N GLU A 28 1.88 4.63 2.54
CA GLU A 28 0.48 4.24 2.73
C GLU A 28 -0.47 5.31 2.17
N LYS A 29 -0.73 5.25 0.86
CA LYS A 29 -1.50 6.26 0.13
C LYS A 29 -2.93 6.44 0.63
N TYR A 30 -3.58 5.36 1.03
CA TYR A 30 -4.93 5.42 1.62
C TYR A 30 -4.94 6.31 2.88
N MET A 31 -3.94 6.14 3.75
CA MET A 31 -3.86 6.93 4.98
C MET A 31 -3.48 8.38 4.71
N VAL A 32 -2.57 8.63 3.76
CA VAL A 32 -2.26 9.99 3.28
C VAL A 32 -3.54 10.68 2.84
N GLY A 33 -4.29 10.07 1.92
CA GLY A 33 -5.53 10.64 1.41
C GLY A 33 -6.59 10.87 2.50
N ARG A 34 -6.77 9.88 3.37
CA ARG A 34 -7.76 9.95 4.47
C ARG A 34 -7.45 11.04 5.48
N LEU A 35 -6.20 11.10 5.94
CA LEU A 35 -5.77 12.11 6.94
C LEU A 35 -5.82 13.52 6.36
N SER A 36 -5.32 13.70 5.13
CA SER A 36 -5.31 15.00 4.47
C SER A 36 -6.72 15.52 4.22
N LYS A 37 -7.64 14.69 3.73
CA LYS A 37 -9.05 15.09 3.55
C LYS A 37 -9.70 15.49 4.88
N GLN A 38 -9.41 14.77 5.98
CA GLN A 38 -9.92 15.13 7.31
C GLN A 38 -9.32 16.44 7.81
N LEU A 39 -8.00 16.63 7.62
CA LEU A 39 -7.28 17.86 7.98
C LEU A 39 -7.82 19.06 7.20
N ILE A 40 -7.91 18.97 5.88
CA ILE A 40 -8.44 20.02 4.99
C ILE A 40 -9.86 20.40 5.41
N LYS A 41 -10.73 19.41 5.60
CA LYS A 41 -12.11 19.66 6.04
C LYS A 41 -12.18 20.39 7.39
N LYS A 42 -11.31 20.03 8.33
CA LYS A 42 -11.26 20.67 9.65
C LYS A 42 -10.65 22.07 9.59
N ALA A 43 -9.62 22.26 8.77
CA ALA A 43 -8.93 23.54 8.59
C ALA A 43 -9.79 24.57 7.85
N ALA A 44 -10.60 24.14 6.88
CA ALA A 44 -11.55 24.98 6.15
C ALA A 44 -12.84 25.27 6.94
N GLY A 45 -12.95 24.80 8.17
CA GLY A 45 -14.13 24.84 9.01
C GLY A 45 -14.82 26.21 9.07
N GLY A 46 -16.04 26.22 9.60
CA GLY A 46 -16.87 27.43 9.69
C GLY A 46 -18.15 27.33 8.87
N THR A 47 -18.83 28.47 8.70
CA THR A 47 -20.17 28.51 8.09
C THR A 47 -20.13 28.31 6.57
N PHE A 48 -19.00 28.60 5.92
CA PHE A 48 -18.85 28.54 4.45
C PHE A 48 -17.54 27.82 4.09
N PRO A 49 -17.42 26.49 4.32
CA PRO A 49 -16.18 25.76 4.10
C PRO A 49 -15.74 25.76 2.62
N GLU A 50 -16.66 25.88 1.66
CA GLU A 50 -16.38 25.96 0.23
C GLU A 50 -15.62 27.21 -0.18
N PHE A 51 -15.82 28.35 0.51
CA PHE A 51 -15.09 29.60 0.28
C PHE A 51 -13.74 29.64 1.01
N ASN A 52 -13.59 28.82 2.03
CA ASN A 52 -12.40 28.75 2.86
C ASN A 52 -11.50 27.55 2.54
N ASN A 53 -11.76 26.81 1.46
CA ASN A 53 -10.92 25.72 0.98
C ASN A 53 -10.54 25.95 -0.46
N GLN A 54 -9.26 26.27 -0.70
CA GLN A 54 -8.70 26.41 -2.03
C GLN A 54 -7.74 25.27 -2.31
N ALA A 55 -7.98 24.52 -3.40
CA ALA A 55 -7.22 23.33 -3.77
C ALA A 55 -6.37 23.58 -5.01
N PHE A 56 -5.12 23.23 -4.93
CA PHE A 56 -4.10 23.34 -5.97
C PHE A 56 -3.46 21.97 -6.25
N THR A 57 -2.81 21.87 -7.40
CA THR A 57 -2.07 20.67 -7.84
C THR A 57 -0.63 21.05 -8.20
N ASN A 58 0.18 20.08 -8.61
CA ASN A 58 1.53 20.30 -9.11
C ASN A 58 1.60 21.31 -10.28
N GLU A 59 0.53 21.42 -11.07
CA GLU A 59 0.46 22.28 -12.26
C GLU A 59 0.19 23.76 -11.90
N SER A 60 -0.23 24.03 -10.67
CA SER A 60 -0.55 25.38 -10.20
C SER A 60 0.72 26.19 -9.97
N SER A 61 0.67 27.48 -10.30
CA SER A 61 1.81 28.37 -10.08
C SER A 61 2.00 28.67 -8.59
N LEU A 62 3.24 28.89 -8.17
CA LEU A 62 3.55 29.30 -6.80
C LEU A 62 2.96 30.68 -6.45
N GLU A 63 2.81 31.55 -7.45
CA GLU A 63 2.15 32.86 -7.29
C GLU A 63 0.68 32.67 -6.92
N ALA A 64 -0.06 31.83 -7.65
CA ALA A 64 -1.46 31.53 -7.33
C ALA A 64 -1.63 30.93 -5.93
N ILE A 65 -0.73 30.03 -5.52
CA ILE A 65 -0.72 29.45 -4.18
C ILE A 65 -0.42 30.54 -3.13
N GLY A 66 0.52 31.42 -3.43
CA GLY A 66 0.89 32.56 -2.57
C GLY A 66 -0.27 33.53 -2.38
N ASP A 67 -0.90 34.00 -3.45
CA ASP A 67 -2.06 34.89 -3.41
C ASP A 67 -3.21 34.26 -2.63
N ALA A 68 -3.48 32.97 -2.89
CA ALA A 68 -4.47 32.20 -2.13
C ALA A 68 -4.11 32.13 -0.64
N SER A 69 -2.84 31.99 -0.28
CA SER A 69 -2.41 31.91 1.10
C SER A 69 -2.54 33.24 1.84
N GLN A 70 -2.29 34.38 1.15
CA GLN A 70 -2.35 35.71 1.73
C GLN A 70 -3.77 36.29 1.84
N ALA A 71 -4.72 35.79 1.03
CA ALA A 71 -6.10 36.28 1.08
C ALA A 71 -6.73 36.01 2.47
N LEU A 72 -7.62 36.85 2.94
CA LEU A 72 -8.32 36.68 4.21
C LEU A 72 -9.37 35.53 4.15
N PRO A 73 -9.61 34.81 5.28
CA PRO A 73 -10.70 33.86 5.35
C PRO A 73 -12.07 34.56 5.22
N PHE A 74 -13.03 33.85 4.62
CA PHE A 74 -14.37 34.37 4.38
C PHE A 74 -15.30 33.97 5.54
N PHE A 75 -15.70 34.93 6.37
CA PHE A 75 -16.55 34.71 7.55
C PHE A 75 -16.13 33.54 8.42
N ALA A 76 -14.83 33.30 8.55
CA ALA A 76 -14.23 32.24 9.36
C ALA A 76 -12.95 32.74 10.05
N GLU A 77 -12.54 32.08 11.11
CA GLU A 77 -11.29 32.37 11.82
C GLU A 77 -10.07 31.95 10.98
N ARG A 78 -10.22 30.96 10.13
CA ARG A 78 -9.15 30.43 9.29
C ARG A 78 -9.66 29.86 7.99
N LYS A 79 -8.74 29.65 7.05
CA LYS A 79 -8.95 28.99 5.78
C LYS A 79 -7.90 27.91 5.55
N CYS A 80 -8.16 27.05 4.57
CA CYS A 80 -7.24 26.03 4.11
C CYS A 80 -6.81 26.29 2.67
N VAL A 81 -5.51 26.21 2.42
CA VAL A 81 -4.93 26.13 1.08
C VAL A 81 -4.25 24.78 0.97
N SER A 82 -4.73 23.93 0.09
CA SER A 82 -4.21 22.58 -0.07
C SER A 82 -3.54 22.39 -1.42
N VAL A 83 -2.38 21.73 -1.44
CA VAL A 83 -1.61 21.44 -2.64
C VAL A 83 -1.39 19.93 -2.71
N SER A 84 -1.91 19.29 -3.75
CA SER A 84 -1.73 17.85 -3.96
C SER A 84 -0.57 17.55 -4.92
N ASP A 85 0.20 16.51 -4.60
CA ASP A 85 1.24 15.94 -5.45
C ASP A 85 2.24 16.97 -6.00
N PHE A 86 2.66 17.95 -5.21
CA PHE A 86 3.69 18.91 -5.58
C PHE A 86 5.02 18.21 -5.82
N ASP A 87 5.43 18.07 -7.07
CA ASP A 87 6.62 17.32 -7.45
C ASP A 87 7.90 18.14 -7.21
N VAL A 88 8.50 17.91 -6.06
CA VAL A 88 9.75 18.54 -5.61
C VAL A 88 10.92 18.25 -6.56
N GLU A 89 10.94 17.08 -7.23
CA GLU A 89 12.04 16.70 -8.12
C GLU A 89 12.03 17.52 -9.42
N SER A 90 10.86 17.85 -9.92
CA SER A 90 10.70 18.63 -11.16
C SER A 90 11.00 20.12 -10.97
N LYS A 91 11.01 20.62 -9.73
CA LYS A 91 11.20 22.04 -9.45
C LYS A 91 12.67 22.45 -9.43
N SER A 92 12.95 23.65 -9.91
CA SER A 92 14.27 24.30 -9.81
C SER A 92 14.58 24.72 -8.37
N ALA A 93 15.84 25.01 -8.10
CA ALA A 93 16.25 25.52 -6.79
C ALA A 93 15.59 26.86 -6.44
N ASP A 94 15.40 27.73 -7.44
CA ASP A 94 14.75 29.05 -7.25
C ASP A 94 13.27 28.92 -6.95
N GLU A 95 12.56 27.99 -7.61
CA GLU A 95 11.15 27.70 -7.30
C GLU A 95 11.00 27.15 -5.88
N LEU A 96 11.89 26.24 -5.46
CA LEU A 96 11.86 25.72 -4.10
C LEU A 96 12.18 26.80 -3.05
N ASN A 97 13.10 27.71 -3.33
CA ASN A 97 13.37 28.83 -2.43
C ASN A 97 12.16 29.78 -2.32
N LYS A 98 11.49 30.10 -3.44
CA LYS A 98 10.22 30.87 -3.42
C LYS A 98 9.14 30.17 -2.63
N LEU A 99 9.04 28.84 -2.73
CA LEU A 99 8.11 28.05 -1.92
C LEU A 99 8.40 28.20 -0.41
N TYR A 100 9.67 28.15 -0.01
CA TYR A 100 10.06 28.28 1.40
C TYR A 100 9.77 29.70 1.93
N GLU A 101 9.98 30.72 1.12
CA GLU A 101 9.60 32.11 1.45
C GLU A 101 8.07 32.21 1.61
N LEU A 102 7.29 31.60 0.72
CA LEU A 102 5.83 31.54 0.83
C LEU A 102 5.38 30.92 2.16
N TRP A 103 6.04 29.86 2.59
CA TRP A 103 5.74 29.22 3.88
C TRP A 103 6.05 30.13 5.08
N GLU A 104 7.12 30.92 5.02
CA GLU A 104 7.48 31.86 6.07
C GLU A 104 6.50 33.03 6.16
N LEU A 105 6.00 33.48 5.01
CA LEU A 105 5.08 34.63 4.91
C LEU A 105 3.60 34.20 5.08
N CYS A 106 3.31 32.92 5.28
CA CYS A 106 1.94 32.43 5.41
C CYS A 106 1.29 32.98 6.70
N PRO A 107 0.12 33.64 6.61
CA PRO A 107 -0.58 34.17 7.78
C PRO A 107 -1.06 33.06 8.72
N GLU A 108 -1.13 33.34 10.03
CA GLU A 108 -1.66 32.38 11.03
C GLU A 108 -3.12 31.97 10.78
N THR A 109 -3.87 32.79 10.05
CA THR A 109 -5.24 32.50 9.62
C THR A 109 -5.33 31.51 8.47
N THR A 110 -4.20 31.13 7.86
CA THR A 110 -4.14 30.17 6.76
C THR A 110 -3.48 28.87 7.20
N VAL A 111 -4.16 27.75 6.97
CA VAL A 111 -3.60 26.40 7.11
C VAL A 111 -3.16 25.91 5.74
N LEU A 112 -1.86 25.72 5.56
CA LEU A 112 -1.25 25.20 4.35
C LEU A 112 -1.09 23.69 4.46
N VAL A 113 -1.63 22.92 3.47
CA VAL A 113 -1.56 21.47 3.47
C VAL A 113 -0.96 20.96 2.17
N PHE A 114 0.28 20.48 2.22
CA PHE A 114 0.90 19.74 1.12
C PHE A 114 0.69 18.24 1.36
N TRP A 115 0.08 17.54 0.40
CA TRP A 115 -0.23 16.11 0.55
C TRP A 115 0.00 15.33 -0.73
N TYR A 116 0.41 14.06 -0.57
CA TYR A 116 0.93 13.24 -1.65
C TYR A 116 0.12 11.95 -1.83
N PRO A 117 -1.11 12.04 -2.37
CA PRO A 117 -2.00 10.88 -2.53
C PRO A 117 -1.55 9.91 -3.61
N THR A 118 -0.88 10.40 -4.68
CA THR A 118 -0.52 9.57 -5.83
C THR A 118 0.98 9.56 -6.11
N LEU A 119 1.65 10.70 -5.96
CA LEU A 119 3.08 10.80 -6.23
C LEU A 119 3.90 9.93 -5.29
N ASP A 120 4.85 9.16 -5.85
CA ASP A 120 5.77 8.38 -5.05
C ASP A 120 6.73 9.28 -4.28
N PHE A 121 6.75 9.04 -2.97
CA PHE A 121 7.54 9.82 -2.05
C PHE A 121 8.87 9.12 -1.76
N ASP A 122 9.97 9.65 -2.30
CA ASP A 122 11.33 9.13 -2.06
C ASP A 122 12.15 10.02 -1.11
N GLY A 123 11.60 10.28 0.06
CA GLY A 123 12.24 11.11 1.09
C GLY A 123 13.55 10.54 1.66
N LYS A 124 13.92 9.30 1.32
CA LYS A 124 15.15 8.68 1.80
C LYS A 124 16.31 8.80 0.82
N ARG A 125 16.05 8.84 -0.48
CA ARG A 125 17.07 8.80 -1.55
C ARG A 125 17.41 10.17 -2.09
N SER A 126 16.39 10.96 -2.39
CA SER A 126 16.57 12.26 -3.01
C SER A 126 17.07 13.34 -2.03
N SER A 127 18.07 14.09 -2.44
CA SER A 127 18.58 15.25 -1.70
C SER A 127 17.57 16.40 -1.68
N LYS A 128 16.79 16.60 -2.76
CA LYS A 128 15.74 17.61 -2.84
C LYS A 128 14.62 17.32 -1.85
N TRP A 129 14.13 16.07 -1.79
CA TRP A 129 13.12 15.65 -0.82
C TRP A 129 13.60 15.81 0.63
N LYS A 130 14.85 15.43 0.92
CA LYS A 130 15.43 15.62 2.26
C LYS A 130 15.45 17.09 2.67
N LYS A 131 15.87 17.98 1.76
CA LYS A 131 15.87 19.43 2.01
C LYS A 131 14.45 19.94 2.20
N PHE A 132 13.51 19.56 1.34
CA PHE A 132 12.10 19.96 1.42
C PHE A 132 11.47 19.55 2.76
N LEU A 133 11.64 18.31 3.17
CA LEU A 133 11.12 17.83 4.47
C LEU A 133 11.73 18.59 5.64
N LYS A 134 13.04 18.80 5.62
CA LYS A 134 13.72 19.57 6.67
C LYS A 134 13.16 20.99 6.76
N GLN A 135 12.97 21.67 5.62
CA GLN A 135 12.37 23.00 5.57
C GLN A 135 10.91 23.00 6.05
N ALA A 136 10.16 21.94 5.77
CA ALA A 136 8.80 21.77 6.27
C ALA A 136 8.77 21.51 7.79
N GLU A 137 9.69 20.71 8.32
CA GLU A 137 9.80 20.43 9.78
C GLU A 137 10.19 21.67 10.59
N GLU A 138 10.97 22.59 10.01
CA GLU A 138 11.36 23.86 10.64
C GLU A 138 10.17 24.83 10.75
N ARG A 139 9.15 24.73 9.86
CA ARG A 139 8.03 25.69 9.72
C ARG A 139 6.67 25.13 10.08
N GLY A 140 6.55 23.82 10.23
CA GLY A 140 5.27 23.17 10.47
C GLY A 140 5.38 21.71 10.85
N ALA A 141 4.32 20.96 10.60
CA ALA A 141 4.23 19.55 10.94
C ALA A 141 4.39 18.66 9.70
N VAL A 142 5.28 17.67 9.76
CA VAL A 142 5.43 16.64 8.75
C VAL A 142 4.87 15.31 9.30
N VAL A 143 3.92 14.72 8.59
CA VAL A 143 3.28 13.45 8.94
C VAL A 143 3.60 12.42 7.87
N LEU A 144 4.33 11.37 8.25
CA LEU A 144 4.71 10.29 7.36
C LEU A 144 3.88 9.04 7.62
N CYS A 145 3.01 8.71 6.65
CA CYS A 145 2.18 7.50 6.68
C CYS A 145 2.98 6.29 6.17
N GLY A 146 3.57 5.52 7.09
CA GLY A 146 4.27 4.28 6.75
C GLY A 146 3.30 3.10 6.56
N ARG A 147 3.82 2.03 5.93
CA ARG A 147 3.08 0.76 5.84
C ARG A 147 2.67 0.25 7.21
N ARG A 148 1.52 -0.38 7.26
CA ARG A 148 0.94 -0.94 8.49
C ARG A 148 1.40 -2.37 8.71
N SER A 149 1.69 -2.69 9.96
CA SER A 149 1.86 -4.08 10.38
C SER A 149 0.51 -4.80 10.34
N ARG A 150 0.55 -6.13 10.20
CA ARG A 150 -0.66 -6.97 10.21
C ARG A 150 -1.55 -6.72 11.45
N THR A 151 -0.95 -6.47 12.61
CA THR A 151 -1.69 -6.14 13.83
C THR A 151 -2.39 -4.79 13.73
N GLU A 152 -1.77 -3.79 13.12
CA GLU A 152 -2.38 -2.48 12.89
C GLU A 152 -3.51 -2.55 11.86
N LEU A 153 -3.35 -3.37 10.80
CA LEU A 153 -4.40 -3.64 9.82
C LEU A 153 -5.62 -4.28 10.49
N LEU A 154 -5.44 -5.28 11.34
CA LEU A 154 -6.54 -5.90 12.08
C LEU A 154 -7.27 -4.90 12.99
N ARG A 155 -6.53 -4.03 13.69
CA ARG A 155 -7.14 -2.97 14.50
C ARG A 155 -7.89 -1.94 13.65
N PHE A 156 -7.35 -1.62 12.47
CA PHE A 156 -8.02 -0.73 11.53
C PHE A 156 -9.34 -1.34 11.05
N LEU A 157 -9.33 -2.59 10.61
CA LEU A 157 -10.51 -3.31 10.13
C LEU A 157 -11.59 -3.43 11.20
N ALA A 158 -11.21 -3.78 12.43
CA ALA A 158 -12.13 -3.86 13.56
C ALA A 158 -12.83 -2.51 13.83
N ARG A 159 -12.07 -1.40 13.81
CA ARG A 159 -12.63 -0.06 13.98
C ARG A 159 -13.54 0.37 12.81
N GLU A 160 -13.25 -0.03 11.59
CA GLU A 160 -14.12 0.27 10.45
C GLU A 160 -15.42 -0.54 10.53
N ALA A 161 -15.36 -1.80 10.98
CA ALA A 161 -16.55 -2.61 11.25
C ALA A 161 -17.44 -1.97 12.35
N GLU A 162 -16.85 -1.57 13.48
CA GLU A 162 -17.55 -0.89 14.58
C GLU A 162 -18.24 0.40 14.12
N LYS A 163 -17.59 1.22 13.29
CA LYS A 163 -18.19 2.45 12.73
C LYS A 163 -19.40 2.17 11.84
N SER A 164 -19.39 1.02 11.19
CA SER A 164 -20.51 0.55 10.36
C SER A 164 -21.58 -0.22 11.15
N GLY A 165 -21.43 -0.32 12.48
CA GLY A 165 -22.39 -1.03 13.33
C GLY A 165 -22.24 -2.56 13.31
N CYS A 166 -21.07 -3.07 12.91
CA CYS A 166 -20.77 -4.50 12.85
C CYS A 166 -19.63 -4.89 13.81
N VAL A 167 -19.49 -6.18 14.11
CA VAL A 167 -18.36 -6.74 14.83
C VAL A 167 -17.51 -7.57 13.88
N LEU A 168 -16.19 -7.36 13.90
CA LEU A 168 -15.22 -8.20 13.18
C LEU A 168 -14.39 -9.02 14.17
N PRO A 169 -14.68 -10.30 14.36
CA PRO A 169 -13.83 -11.19 15.14
C PRO A 169 -12.42 -11.29 14.54
N ARG A 170 -11.45 -11.47 15.41
CA ARG A 170 -10.05 -11.57 14.97
C ARG A 170 -9.81 -12.66 13.93
N PRO A 171 -10.36 -13.89 14.05
CA PRO A 171 -10.19 -14.93 13.04
C PRO A 171 -10.75 -14.53 11.65
N SER A 172 -11.88 -13.84 11.61
CA SER A 172 -12.47 -13.32 10.37
C SER A 172 -11.60 -12.21 9.77
N GLY A 173 -11.06 -11.32 10.61
CA GLY A 173 -10.12 -10.28 10.18
C GLY A 173 -8.81 -10.87 9.63
N GLU A 174 -8.25 -11.88 10.28
CA GLU A 174 -7.07 -12.60 9.79
C GLU A 174 -7.35 -13.27 8.44
N ARG A 175 -8.54 -13.88 8.30
CA ARG A 175 -8.96 -14.49 7.03
C ARG A 175 -9.13 -13.45 5.91
N LEU A 176 -9.69 -12.27 6.24
CA LEU A 176 -9.81 -11.18 5.29
C LEU A 176 -8.43 -10.73 4.77
N LEU A 177 -7.45 -10.58 5.65
CA LEU A 177 -6.07 -10.25 5.25
C LEU A 177 -5.43 -11.36 4.40
N ASP A 178 -5.72 -12.63 4.70
CA ASP A 178 -5.22 -13.76 3.92
C ASP A 178 -5.83 -13.82 2.50
N TYR A 179 -7.04 -13.29 2.31
CA TYR A 179 -7.73 -13.29 1.01
C TYR A 179 -7.43 -12.02 0.21
N ALA A 180 -7.74 -10.85 0.79
CA ALA A 180 -7.64 -9.57 0.09
C ALA A 180 -6.22 -8.99 0.05
N GLY A 181 -5.27 -9.55 0.83
CA GLY A 181 -3.93 -9.00 0.99
C GLY A 181 -3.90 -7.85 1.98
N GLU A 182 -2.86 -7.02 1.90
CA GLU A 182 -2.57 -5.97 2.89
C GLU A 182 -2.78 -4.53 2.35
N ASP A 183 -3.32 -4.38 1.13
CA ASP A 183 -3.68 -3.07 0.59
C ASP A 183 -4.88 -2.48 1.33
N LEU A 184 -4.71 -1.31 1.96
CA LEU A 184 -5.75 -0.67 2.77
C LEU A 184 -6.96 -0.22 1.95
N THR A 185 -6.80 0.11 0.67
CA THR A 185 -7.91 0.53 -0.20
C THR A 185 -8.79 -0.68 -0.51
N ALA A 186 -8.16 -1.79 -0.91
CA ALA A 186 -8.86 -3.05 -1.15
C ALA A 186 -9.54 -3.56 0.12
N LEU A 187 -8.80 -3.60 1.24
CA LEU A 187 -9.33 -4.02 2.55
C LEU A 187 -10.54 -3.19 3.00
N LYS A 188 -10.51 -1.87 2.77
CA LYS A 188 -11.64 -0.99 3.11
C LYS A 188 -12.85 -1.28 2.24
N SER A 189 -12.64 -1.48 0.93
CA SER A 189 -13.72 -1.83 0.00
C SER A 189 -14.38 -3.17 0.37
N GLU A 190 -13.57 -4.18 0.65
CA GLU A 190 -14.06 -5.50 1.08
C GLU A 190 -14.78 -5.42 2.43
N MET A 191 -14.26 -4.63 3.37
CA MET A 191 -14.90 -4.41 4.67
C MET A 191 -16.28 -3.73 4.53
N ASP A 192 -16.41 -2.72 3.65
CA ASP A 192 -17.68 -2.04 3.42
C ASP A 192 -18.73 -3.01 2.84
N LYS A 193 -18.31 -3.86 1.91
CA LYS A 193 -19.15 -4.90 1.33
C LYS A 193 -19.59 -5.93 2.38
N LEU A 194 -18.66 -6.42 3.20
CA LEU A 194 -18.95 -7.37 4.27
C LEU A 194 -19.88 -6.77 5.34
N CYS A 195 -19.66 -5.51 5.73
CA CYS A 195 -20.54 -4.81 6.66
C CYS A 195 -21.96 -4.66 6.10
N ALA A 196 -22.09 -4.24 4.83
CA ALA A 196 -23.39 -4.11 4.19
C ALA A 196 -24.14 -5.45 4.14
N TYR A 197 -23.44 -6.53 3.83
CA TYR A 197 -24.00 -7.88 3.80
C TYR A 197 -24.42 -8.35 5.21
N ALA A 198 -23.54 -8.19 6.22
CA ALA A 198 -23.82 -8.58 7.59
C ALA A 198 -25.02 -7.82 8.18
N LEU A 199 -25.16 -6.53 7.88
CA LEU A 199 -26.31 -5.72 8.28
C LEU A 199 -27.62 -6.18 7.63
N ALA A 200 -27.55 -6.69 6.39
CA ALA A 200 -28.73 -7.17 5.67
C ALA A 200 -29.15 -8.59 6.06
N THR A 201 -28.21 -9.47 6.42
CA THR A 201 -28.44 -10.90 6.60
C THR A 201 -28.02 -11.45 7.96
N GLY A 202 -27.23 -10.70 8.71
CA GLY A 202 -26.64 -11.16 9.97
C GLY A 202 -27.63 -11.32 11.09
N GLN A 203 -27.34 -12.28 11.98
CA GLN A 203 -28.07 -12.47 13.23
C GLN A 203 -27.31 -11.79 14.37
N GLY A 204 -28.05 -11.20 15.29
CA GLY A 204 -27.48 -10.49 16.43
C GLY A 204 -27.45 -8.96 16.25
N GLN A 205 -27.26 -8.23 17.35
CA GLN A 205 -27.11 -6.78 17.38
C GLN A 205 -25.95 -6.40 18.31
N PRO A 206 -24.81 -5.93 17.80
CA PRO A 206 -24.46 -5.75 16.38
C PRO A 206 -24.20 -7.08 15.64
N PRO A 207 -24.45 -7.15 14.31
CA PRO A 207 -24.17 -8.34 13.53
C PRO A 207 -22.66 -8.61 13.41
N GLU A 208 -22.32 -9.89 13.42
CA GLU A 208 -20.93 -10.36 13.33
C GLU A 208 -20.56 -10.71 11.88
N ILE A 209 -19.39 -10.26 11.44
CA ILE A 209 -18.79 -10.68 10.15
C ILE A 209 -18.10 -12.03 10.37
N THR A 210 -18.74 -13.10 9.91
CA THR A 210 -18.24 -14.46 10.10
C THR A 210 -17.11 -14.79 9.13
N ARG A 211 -16.39 -15.87 9.41
CA ARG A 211 -15.34 -16.37 8.53
C ARG A 211 -15.91 -16.87 7.20
N GLU A 212 -17.07 -17.51 7.24
CA GLU A 212 -17.79 -18.01 6.07
C GLU A 212 -18.17 -16.84 5.14
N MET A 213 -18.68 -15.75 5.68
CA MET A 213 -18.97 -14.53 4.88
C MET A 213 -17.71 -14.03 4.15
N VAL A 214 -16.55 -14.05 4.80
CA VAL A 214 -15.29 -13.67 4.15
C VAL A 214 -14.93 -14.65 3.04
N GLU A 215 -15.05 -15.96 3.29
CA GLU A 215 -14.70 -17.00 2.32
C GLU A 215 -15.60 -16.99 1.07
N ASP A 216 -16.88 -16.65 1.25
CA ASP A 216 -17.87 -16.61 0.16
C ASP A 216 -17.82 -15.32 -0.66
N MET A 217 -17.53 -14.19 -0.03
CA MET A 217 -17.71 -12.88 -0.66
C MET A 217 -16.41 -12.18 -1.07
N VAL A 218 -15.28 -12.52 -0.45
CA VAL A 218 -14.01 -11.84 -0.70
C VAL A 218 -13.21 -12.61 -1.74
N PRO A 219 -12.94 -12.02 -2.90
CA PRO A 219 -12.05 -12.64 -3.88
C PRO A 219 -10.62 -12.71 -3.32
N LYS A 220 -9.90 -13.77 -3.65
CA LYS A 220 -8.47 -13.83 -3.33
C LYS A 220 -7.73 -12.81 -4.19
N SER A 221 -6.85 -12.03 -3.56
CA SER A 221 -5.99 -11.09 -4.30
C SER A 221 -5.06 -11.84 -5.26
N THR A 222 -4.60 -11.15 -6.29
CA THR A 222 -3.59 -11.67 -7.22
C THR A 222 -2.38 -12.22 -6.48
N GLU A 223 -1.84 -11.47 -5.52
CA GLU A 223 -0.67 -11.89 -4.71
C GLU A 223 -0.97 -13.18 -3.95
N THR A 224 -2.15 -13.29 -3.33
CA THR A 224 -2.59 -14.51 -2.63
C THR A 224 -2.77 -15.68 -3.59
N THR A 225 -3.39 -15.46 -4.75
CA THR A 225 -3.62 -16.51 -5.75
C THR A 225 -2.30 -17.00 -6.35
N VAL A 226 -1.38 -16.10 -6.69
CA VAL A 226 -0.03 -16.45 -7.17
C VAL A 226 0.79 -17.16 -6.10
N PHE A 227 0.66 -16.78 -4.83
CA PHE A 227 1.30 -17.50 -3.74
C PHE A 227 0.76 -18.95 -3.62
N LEU A 228 -0.55 -19.15 -3.75
CA LEU A 228 -1.14 -20.49 -3.78
C LEU A 228 -0.70 -21.29 -5.01
N LEU A 229 -0.53 -20.62 -6.16
CA LEU A 229 0.03 -21.20 -7.37
C LEU A 229 1.48 -21.69 -7.12
N ALA A 230 2.35 -20.84 -6.55
CA ALA A 230 3.71 -21.23 -6.21
C ALA A 230 3.74 -22.45 -5.26
N ASN A 231 2.83 -22.51 -4.27
CA ASN A 231 2.71 -23.64 -3.37
C ASN A 231 2.28 -24.94 -4.12
N ALA A 232 1.32 -24.83 -5.05
CA ALA A 232 0.89 -25.96 -5.85
C ALA A 232 2.01 -26.49 -6.76
N LEU A 233 2.79 -25.57 -7.37
CA LEU A 233 3.96 -25.93 -8.20
C LEU A 233 5.02 -26.67 -7.39
N VAL A 234 5.40 -26.15 -6.23
CA VAL A 234 6.36 -26.81 -5.32
C VAL A 234 5.82 -28.16 -4.82
N ALA A 235 4.51 -28.25 -4.58
CA ALA A 235 3.86 -29.50 -4.19
C ALA A 235 3.70 -30.51 -5.35
N GLY A 236 3.93 -30.11 -6.61
CA GLY A 236 3.68 -30.95 -7.79
C GLY A 236 2.20 -31.24 -8.02
N ASP A 237 1.33 -30.36 -7.55
CA ASP A 237 -0.12 -30.49 -7.68
C ASP A 237 -0.58 -29.81 -8.99
N TYR A 238 -0.64 -30.60 -10.06
CA TYR A 238 -0.96 -30.14 -11.43
C TYR A 238 -2.36 -29.54 -11.52
N GLU A 239 -3.36 -30.23 -11.00
CA GLU A 239 -4.75 -29.81 -11.11
C GLU A 239 -4.95 -28.46 -10.43
N LYS A 240 -4.43 -28.32 -9.23
CA LYS A 240 -4.50 -27.08 -8.47
C LYS A 240 -3.70 -25.95 -9.11
N ALA A 241 -2.52 -26.23 -9.70
CA ALA A 241 -1.69 -25.22 -10.34
C ALA A 241 -2.41 -24.61 -11.56
N TYR A 242 -2.93 -25.44 -12.47
CA TYR A 242 -3.67 -24.97 -13.62
C TYR A 242 -4.99 -24.30 -13.24
N GLY A 243 -5.73 -24.85 -12.27
CA GLY A 243 -6.95 -24.21 -11.78
C GLY A 243 -6.71 -22.80 -11.21
N LEU A 244 -5.58 -22.59 -10.51
CA LEU A 244 -5.19 -21.25 -10.00
C LEU A 244 -4.75 -20.30 -11.12
N LEU A 245 -4.07 -20.82 -12.15
CA LEU A 245 -3.74 -20.03 -13.33
C LEU A 245 -5.01 -19.61 -14.08
N ASP A 246 -6.01 -20.48 -14.20
CA ASP A 246 -7.31 -20.16 -14.79
C ASP A 246 -8.03 -19.06 -14.02
N VAL A 247 -8.00 -19.11 -12.68
CA VAL A 247 -8.57 -18.04 -11.84
C VAL A 247 -7.91 -16.70 -12.11
N LEU A 248 -6.57 -16.65 -12.22
CA LEU A 248 -5.83 -15.41 -12.52
C LEU A 248 -6.23 -14.83 -13.89
N PHE A 249 -6.35 -15.66 -14.91
CA PHE A 249 -6.82 -15.21 -16.23
C PHE A 249 -8.28 -14.77 -16.21
N TYR A 250 -9.14 -15.47 -15.48
CA TYR A 250 -10.55 -15.08 -15.30
C TYR A 250 -10.70 -13.71 -14.60
N GLN A 251 -9.78 -13.40 -13.68
CA GLN A 251 -9.70 -12.10 -13.02
C GLN A 251 -9.12 -11.00 -13.93
N ASN A 252 -8.79 -11.31 -15.18
CA ASN A 252 -8.14 -10.41 -16.15
C ASN A 252 -6.80 -9.84 -15.64
N GLU A 253 -6.06 -10.65 -14.89
CA GLU A 253 -4.72 -10.26 -14.43
C GLU A 253 -3.74 -10.23 -15.59
N GLU A 254 -2.92 -9.19 -15.64
CA GLU A 254 -1.89 -9.05 -16.67
C GLU A 254 -0.84 -10.16 -16.57
N PRO A 255 -0.55 -10.92 -17.65
CA PRO A 255 0.39 -12.03 -17.62
C PRO A 255 1.79 -11.66 -17.08
N ILE A 256 2.26 -10.42 -17.36
CA ILE A 256 3.53 -9.91 -16.83
C ILE A 256 3.44 -9.72 -15.32
N ALA A 257 2.30 -9.29 -14.79
CA ALA A 257 2.08 -9.14 -13.35
C ALA A 257 2.05 -10.52 -12.64
N ILE A 258 1.38 -11.51 -13.24
CA ILE A 258 1.37 -12.91 -12.75
C ILE A 258 2.81 -13.43 -12.67
N LEU A 259 3.57 -13.30 -13.77
CA LEU A 259 4.95 -13.78 -13.83
C LEU A 259 5.85 -13.05 -12.83
N GLY A 260 5.73 -11.73 -12.70
CA GLY A 260 6.48 -10.92 -11.74
C GLY A 260 6.23 -11.34 -10.29
N ALA A 261 4.97 -11.58 -9.92
CA ALA A 261 4.60 -12.04 -8.58
C ALA A 261 5.09 -13.48 -8.31
N LEU A 262 5.01 -14.37 -9.32
CA LEU A 262 5.53 -15.73 -9.23
C LEU A 262 7.06 -15.72 -9.08
N GLY A 263 7.77 -14.94 -9.87
CA GLY A 263 9.22 -14.74 -9.78
C GLY A 263 9.64 -14.22 -8.40
N ALA A 264 8.92 -13.24 -7.85
CA ALA A 264 9.16 -12.74 -6.51
C ALA A 264 9.01 -13.84 -5.44
N SER A 265 8.00 -14.72 -5.57
CA SER A 265 7.81 -15.88 -4.68
C SER A 265 9.00 -16.87 -4.74
N TYR A 266 9.49 -17.16 -5.93
CA TYR A 266 10.66 -18.05 -6.09
C TYR A 266 11.96 -17.43 -5.59
N VAL A 267 12.15 -16.11 -5.79
CA VAL A 267 13.29 -15.37 -5.22
C VAL A 267 13.26 -15.42 -3.69
N ASP A 268 12.08 -15.25 -3.08
CA ASP A 268 11.94 -15.33 -1.62
C ASP A 268 12.29 -16.75 -1.13
N MET A 269 11.81 -17.80 -1.81
CA MET A 269 12.16 -19.19 -1.49
C MET A 269 13.67 -19.42 -1.63
N TYR A 270 14.29 -18.93 -2.70
CA TYR A 270 15.73 -19.08 -2.91
C TYR A 270 16.55 -18.41 -1.79
N ARG A 271 16.19 -17.17 -1.40
CA ARG A 271 16.86 -16.44 -0.31
C ARG A 271 16.71 -17.15 1.02
N VAL A 272 15.49 -17.62 1.34
CA VAL A 272 15.23 -18.37 2.57
C VAL A 272 16.00 -19.69 2.58
N ARG A 273 16.02 -20.43 1.46
CA ARG A 273 16.78 -21.69 1.36
C ARG A 273 18.27 -21.46 1.55
N ALA A 274 18.84 -20.44 0.90
CA ALA A 274 20.25 -20.08 1.03
C ALA A 274 20.61 -19.70 2.48
N ALA A 275 19.77 -18.94 3.18
CA ALA A 275 19.98 -18.61 4.59
C ALA A 275 20.01 -19.89 5.47
N LEU A 276 19.02 -20.78 5.32
CA LEU A 276 18.94 -22.01 6.08
C LEU A 276 20.12 -22.95 5.82
N GLU A 277 20.56 -23.10 4.57
CA GLU A 277 21.74 -23.94 4.22
C GLU A 277 23.06 -23.35 4.74
N SER A 278 23.11 -22.04 4.93
CA SER A 278 24.26 -21.35 5.55
C SER A 278 24.21 -21.32 7.08
N GLY A 279 23.23 -22.02 7.69
CA GLY A 279 23.07 -22.08 9.16
C GLY A 279 22.45 -20.85 9.78
N HIS A 280 21.86 -19.96 8.97
CA HIS A 280 21.20 -18.73 9.42
C HIS A 280 19.68 -18.91 9.53
N PRO A 281 18.99 -18.18 10.42
CA PRO A 281 17.54 -18.19 10.47
C PRO A 281 16.96 -17.57 9.18
N TYR A 282 15.76 -18.01 8.79
CA TYR A 282 15.11 -17.54 7.54
C TYR A 282 14.88 -16.02 7.53
N GLN A 283 14.77 -15.39 8.70
CA GLN A 283 14.59 -13.94 8.84
C GLN A 283 15.77 -13.14 8.29
N ASP A 284 16.98 -13.71 8.30
CA ASP A 284 18.17 -13.04 7.78
C ASP A 284 18.10 -12.81 6.26
N ALA A 285 17.23 -13.55 5.57
CA ALA A 285 16.93 -13.28 4.16
C ALA A 285 16.37 -11.87 3.93
N ALA A 286 15.82 -11.21 4.96
CA ALA A 286 15.30 -9.84 4.87
C ALA A 286 16.36 -8.78 4.52
N GLN A 287 17.63 -9.02 4.81
CA GLN A 287 18.71 -8.10 4.46
C GLN A 287 18.95 -7.95 2.95
N TYR A 288 18.46 -8.90 2.15
CA TYR A 288 18.66 -8.93 0.68
C TYR A 288 17.44 -8.40 -0.11
N GLY A 289 16.46 -7.78 0.55
CA GLY A 289 15.28 -7.22 -0.10
C GLY A 289 14.46 -6.31 0.80
N ASP A 290 13.48 -5.61 0.22
CA ASP A 290 12.55 -4.80 0.98
C ASP A 290 11.38 -5.67 1.50
N TYR A 291 11.51 -6.12 2.74
CA TYR A 291 10.49 -6.92 3.45
C TYR A 291 9.82 -6.13 4.59
N LYS A 292 10.08 -4.83 4.71
CA LYS A 292 9.47 -4.00 5.75
C LYS A 292 7.95 -4.03 5.61
N GLY A 293 7.25 -4.53 6.64
CA GLY A 293 5.80 -4.73 6.61
C GLY A 293 5.33 -5.90 5.73
N ARG A 294 6.27 -6.75 5.23
CA ARG A 294 5.98 -7.91 4.38
C ARG A 294 6.65 -9.20 4.91
N ASP A 295 6.91 -9.28 6.20
CA ASP A 295 7.58 -10.43 6.83
C ASP A 295 6.84 -11.76 6.58
N PHE A 296 5.54 -11.70 6.29
CA PHE A 296 4.73 -12.86 5.93
C PHE A 296 5.26 -13.59 4.68
N ARG A 297 5.88 -12.87 3.72
CA ARG A 297 6.46 -13.47 2.52
C ARG A 297 7.56 -14.46 2.87
N LEU A 298 8.49 -14.09 3.76
CA LEU A 298 9.57 -14.96 4.21
C LEU A 298 9.05 -16.15 5.02
N ARG A 299 8.02 -15.95 5.87
CA ARG A 299 7.36 -17.05 6.59
C ARG A 299 6.67 -18.03 5.65
N ASN A 300 6.07 -17.52 4.58
CA ASN A 300 5.44 -18.36 3.57
C ASN A 300 6.50 -19.12 2.75
N ALA A 301 7.55 -18.44 2.32
CA ALA A 301 8.69 -19.07 1.65
C ALA A 301 9.31 -20.19 2.50
N GLN A 302 9.46 -19.99 3.82
CA GLN A 302 10.01 -21.00 4.74
C GLN A 302 9.21 -22.32 4.74
N LYS A 303 7.89 -22.25 4.55
CA LYS A 303 7.07 -23.48 4.49
C LYS A 303 7.39 -24.29 3.23
N ASN A 304 7.58 -23.62 2.11
CA ASN A 304 7.78 -24.24 0.80
C ASN A 304 9.20 -24.79 0.61
N VAL A 305 10.22 -24.13 1.14
CA VAL A 305 11.61 -24.54 0.93
C VAL A 305 11.99 -25.87 1.58
N ARG A 306 11.12 -26.45 2.42
CA ARG A 306 11.35 -27.78 3.01
C ARG A 306 11.31 -28.90 1.99
N SER A 307 10.58 -28.73 0.90
CA SER A 307 10.31 -29.75 -0.12
C SER A 307 10.93 -29.45 -1.48
N ILE A 308 11.82 -28.46 -1.57
CA ILE A 308 12.46 -28.06 -2.83
C ILE A 308 13.93 -27.68 -2.57
N SER A 309 14.84 -28.22 -3.38
CA SER A 309 16.28 -27.95 -3.25
C SER A 309 16.69 -26.61 -3.83
N GLN A 310 17.87 -26.13 -3.44
CA GLN A 310 18.46 -24.91 -4.01
C GLN A 310 18.71 -25.04 -5.51
N GLY A 311 19.07 -26.25 -5.97
CA GLY A 311 19.30 -26.56 -7.39
C GLY A 311 18.05 -26.32 -8.23
N VAL A 312 16.93 -26.90 -7.79
CA VAL A 312 15.62 -26.72 -8.47
C VAL A 312 15.12 -25.29 -8.40
N LEU A 313 15.31 -24.59 -7.27
CA LEU A 313 14.97 -23.17 -7.19
C LEU A 313 15.76 -22.33 -8.19
N ARG A 314 17.06 -22.64 -8.40
CA ARG A 314 17.89 -21.96 -9.42
C ARG A 314 17.40 -22.24 -10.85
N GLN A 315 17.08 -23.49 -11.15
CA GLN A 315 16.51 -23.90 -12.43
C GLN A 315 15.17 -23.19 -12.67
N SER A 316 14.29 -23.16 -11.65
CA SER A 316 12.99 -22.49 -11.71
C SER A 316 13.13 -21.00 -11.99
N LEU A 317 14.09 -20.30 -11.36
CA LEU A 317 14.36 -18.90 -11.63
C LEU A 317 14.84 -18.65 -13.07
N HIS A 318 15.58 -19.61 -13.65
CA HIS A 318 15.97 -19.55 -15.06
C HIS A 318 14.77 -19.71 -16.00
N LEU A 319 13.89 -20.67 -15.73
CA LEU A 319 12.64 -20.85 -16.48
C LEU A 319 11.72 -19.61 -16.41
N LEU A 320 11.63 -18.98 -15.24
CA LEU A 320 10.89 -17.73 -15.05
C LEU A 320 11.48 -16.58 -15.89
N LEU A 321 12.82 -16.48 -15.97
CA LEU A 321 13.50 -15.51 -16.82
C LEU A 321 13.25 -15.76 -18.30
N GLU A 322 13.30 -17.03 -18.75
CA GLU A 322 12.97 -17.38 -20.14
C GLU A 322 11.53 -16.98 -20.51
N ALA A 323 10.58 -17.23 -19.62
CA ALA A 323 9.19 -16.85 -19.81
C ALA A 323 9.02 -15.31 -19.84
N ASP A 324 9.77 -14.55 -19.03
CA ASP A 324 9.74 -13.09 -19.06
C ASP A 324 10.23 -12.53 -20.40
N LEU A 325 11.30 -13.09 -20.92
CA LEU A 325 11.83 -12.74 -22.25
C LEU A 325 10.83 -13.13 -23.35
N ALA A 326 10.18 -14.29 -23.25
CA ALA A 326 9.17 -14.73 -24.21
C ALA A 326 7.93 -13.82 -24.20
N LEU A 327 7.42 -13.44 -23.04
CA LEU A 327 6.26 -12.52 -22.92
C LEU A 327 6.56 -11.14 -23.52
N LYS A 328 7.82 -10.68 -23.46
CA LYS A 328 8.23 -9.36 -23.97
C LYS A 328 8.62 -9.36 -25.45
N GLY A 329 9.10 -10.49 -25.98
CA GLY A 329 9.73 -10.56 -27.29
C GLY A 329 9.06 -11.47 -28.31
N SER A 330 8.19 -12.42 -27.91
CA SER A 330 7.56 -13.35 -28.83
C SER A 330 6.18 -12.86 -29.31
N ARG A 331 5.67 -13.51 -30.37
CA ARG A 331 4.30 -13.30 -30.88
C ARG A 331 3.31 -14.36 -30.36
N LEU A 332 3.75 -15.24 -29.45
CA LEU A 332 2.89 -16.26 -28.86
C LEU A 332 1.89 -15.62 -27.92
N GLU A 333 0.73 -16.23 -27.80
CA GLU A 333 -0.25 -15.81 -26.81
C GLU A 333 0.34 -16.01 -25.39
N ALA A 334 0.15 -15.03 -24.55
CA ALA A 334 0.70 -15.02 -23.19
C ALA A 334 0.24 -16.22 -22.36
N ARG A 335 -0.98 -16.72 -22.63
CA ARG A 335 -1.52 -17.93 -22.00
C ARG A 335 -0.66 -19.15 -22.30
N ILE A 336 -0.25 -19.35 -23.54
CA ILE A 336 0.57 -20.49 -23.97
C ILE A 336 1.93 -20.43 -23.28
N ILE A 337 2.55 -19.23 -23.18
CA ILE A 337 3.84 -19.06 -22.51
C ILE A 337 3.74 -19.44 -21.02
N LEU A 338 2.67 -19.00 -20.34
CA LEU A 338 2.47 -19.34 -18.93
C LEU A 338 2.11 -20.82 -18.71
N ASP A 339 1.31 -21.43 -19.59
CA ASP A 339 1.02 -22.85 -19.53
C ASP A 339 2.30 -23.70 -19.69
N GLU A 340 3.17 -23.34 -20.63
CA GLU A 340 4.48 -23.98 -20.82
C GLU A 340 5.38 -23.81 -19.58
N LEU A 341 5.43 -22.60 -19.01
CA LEU A 341 6.19 -22.32 -17.80
C LEU A 341 5.71 -23.20 -16.63
N ILE A 342 4.38 -23.25 -16.40
CA ILE A 342 3.79 -24.07 -15.34
C ILE A 342 4.19 -25.54 -15.50
N ALA A 343 4.09 -26.08 -16.73
CA ALA A 343 4.52 -27.45 -17.01
C ALA A 343 5.99 -27.69 -16.67
N LYS A 344 6.89 -26.79 -17.11
CA LYS A 344 8.34 -26.88 -16.84
C LYS A 344 8.66 -26.81 -15.34
N LEU A 345 8.00 -25.89 -14.59
CA LEU A 345 8.19 -25.76 -13.15
C LEU A 345 7.72 -27.01 -12.38
N LEU A 346 6.60 -27.60 -12.80
CA LEU A 346 6.10 -28.85 -12.23
C LEU A 346 7.07 -30.01 -12.47
N LEU A 347 7.61 -30.15 -13.68
CA LEU A 347 8.60 -31.17 -14.00
C LEU A 347 9.88 -30.99 -13.18
N ALA A 348 10.42 -29.75 -13.08
CA ALA A 348 11.60 -29.47 -12.26
C ALA A 348 11.39 -29.81 -10.78
N ALA A 349 10.20 -29.55 -10.23
CA ALA A 349 9.87 -29.91 -8.85
C ALA A 349 9.72 -31.41 -8.63
N GLN A 350 9.37 -32.18 -9.68
CA GLN A 350 9.28 -33.68 -9.60
C GLN A 350 10.67 -34.31 -9.60
N GLU A 351 11.59 -33.83 -10.42
CA GLU A 351 12.98 -34.37 -10.51
C GLU A 351 13.71 -34.30 -9.16
N ASP A 352 13.37 -33.37 -8.29
CA ASP A 352 13.97 -33.22 -6.95
C ASP A 352 13.44 -34.26 -5.90
N ARG A 353 12.36 -34.93 -6.22
CA ARG A 353 11.72 -35.90 -5.30
C ARG A 353 12.12 -37.35 -5.56
N VAL A 354 12.81 -37.60 -6.66
CA VAL A 354 13.37 -38.90 -7.02
C VAL A 354 14.79 -39.03 -6.48
#